data_b40e2e0facef6cdca7265b3788d3b679
#
_entry.id   b40e2e0facef6cdca7265b3788d3b679
#
_cell.length_a   1.000
_cell.length_b   1.000
_cell.length_c   1.000
_cell.angle_alpha   90.00
_cell.angle_beta   90.00
_cell.angle_gamma   90.00
#
_symmetry.space_group_name_H-M   'P 1'
#
loop_
_entity.id
_entity.type
_entity.pdbx_description
1 polymer ?
#
loop_
_entity_poly.entity_id
_entity_poly.type
_entity_poly.pdbx_seq_one_letter_code
_entity_poly.pdbx_strand_id
1 'polypeptide(L)'
;QMVDFVDDKERELFARAQLGVKAREFLETDLGRYLHGRAQKEIEQAQVDALECSAWTWFGRRKLLKLQHKAGIARSFLKWIVEAIQDGEFAYQELSEYRKEET
;
A
#
# COMPACT_ATOMS: atom_id res chain seq x y z
N GLN A 1 8.97 16.96 24.15
CA GLN A 1 8.77 15.71 24.85
C GLN A 1 7.72 14.82 24.22
N MET A 2 7.99 13.61 24.21
CA MET A 2 7.12 12.64 23.62
C MET A 2 6.08 12.12 24.61
N VAL A 3 5.08 11.46 24.07
CA VAL A 3 4.07 10.84 24.89
C VAL A 3 4.68 9.67 25.67
N ASP A 4 4.32 9.57 26.94
CA ASP A 4 4.74 8.45 27.76
C ASP A 4 3.83 7.27 27.50
N PHE A 5 4.40 6.18 27.01
CA PHE A 5 3.62 4.97 26.76
C PHE A 5 3.78 4.02 27.94
N VAL A 6 2.67 3.38 28.30
CA VAL A 6 2.66 2.46 29.44
C VAL A 6 3.54 1.25 29.17
N ASP A 7 3.52 0.74 27.92
CA ASP A 7 4.32 -0.42 27.59
C ASP A 7 4.64 -0.41 26.08
N ASP A 8 5.38 -1.44 25.68
CA ASP A 8 5.82 -1.54 24.30
C ASP A 8 4.67 -1.76 23.33
N LYS A 9 3.61 -2.42 23.78
CA LYS A 9 2.45 -2.67 22.92
C LYS A 9 1.74 -1.37 22.56
N GLU A 10 1.58 -0.50 23.55
CA GLU A 10 0.94 0.79 23.29
C GLU A 10 1.78 1.62 22.31
N ARG A 11 3.09 1.58 22.50
CA ARG A 11 3.99 2.30 21.60
C ARG A 11 3.90 1.76 20.17
N GLU A 12 3.84 0.45 20.03
CA GLU A 12 3.73 -0.18 18.73
C GLU A 12 2.43 0.20 18.03
N LEU A 13 1.32 0.14 18.77
CA LEU A 13 0.01 0.50 18.21
C LEU A 13 -0.01 1.95 17.78
N PHE A 14 0.58 2.83 18.58
CA PHE A 14 0.64 4.24 18.24
C PHE A 14 1.45 4.46 16.96
N ALA A 15 2.58 3.79 16.84
CA ALA A 15 3.42 3.94 15.66
C ALA A 15 2.71 3.45 14.40
N ARG A 16 1.98 2.34 14.50
CA ARG A 16 1.23 1.82 13.37
C ARG A 16 0.09 2.73 12.98
N ALA A 17 -0.60 3.31 13.96
CA ALA A 17 -1.68 4.24 13.69
C ALA A 17 -1.15 5.49 12.99
N GLN A 18 0.00 5.99 13.45
CA GLN A 18 0.64 7.15 12.83
C GLN A 18 1.05 6.88 11.39
N LEU A 19 1.58 5.69 11.15
CA LEU A 19 1.99 5.33 9.80
C LEU A 19 0.80 5.31 8.86
N GLY A 20 -0.34 4.79 9.33
CA GLY A 20 -1.56 4.77 8.53
C GLY A 20 -2.05 6.17 8.18
N VAL A 21 -1.98 7.09 9.14
CA VAL A 21 -2.35 8.48 8.88
C VAL A 21 -1.44 9.09 7.83
N LYS A 22 -0.14 8.85 7.95
CA LYS A 22 0.81 9.40 6.99
C LYS A 22 0.61 8.82 5.59
N ALA A 23 0.27 7.54 5.51
CA ALA A 23 -0.01 6.93 4.22
C ALA A 23 -1.23 7.56 3.56
N ARG A 24 -2.27 7.84 4.34
CA ARG A 24 -3.46 8.49 3.82
C ARG A 24 -3.15 9.91 3.37
N GLU A 25 -2.40 10.66 4.18
CA GLU A 25 -2.00 12.02 3.84
C GLU A 25 -1.15 12.04 2.58
N PHE A 26 -0.27 11.05 2.44
CA PHE A 26 0.56 10.94 1.25
C PHE A 26 -0.30 10.86 -0.02
N LEU A 27 -1.38 10.08 0.02
CA LEU A 27 -2.26 9.96 -1.14
C LEU A 27 -2.96 11.26 -1.49
N GLU A 28 -3.03 12.19 -0.55
CA GLU A 28 -3.65 13.49 -0.81
C GLU A 28 -2.67 14.51 -1.34
N THR A 29 -1.37 14.22 -1.26
CA THR A 29 -0.37 15.13 -1.82
C THR A 29 -0.31 15.00 -3.34
N ASP A 30 0.24 16.02 -3.98
CA ASP A 30 0.41 15.97 -5.43
C ASP A 30 1.27 14.80 -5.87
N LEU A 31 2.35 14.56 -5.14
CA LEU A 31 3.24 13.43 -5.46
C LEU A 31 2.51 12.11 -5.27
N GLY A 32 1.75 11.98 -4.17
CA GLY A 32 1.02 10.76 -3.90
C GLY A 32 -0.01 10.47 -4.97
N ARG A 33 -0.74 11.50 -5.40
CA ARG A 33 -1.72 11.35 -6.48
C ARG A 33 -1.05 10.95 -7.78
N TYR A 34 0.08 11.56 -8.07
CA TYR A 34 0.81 11.24 -9.28
C TYR A 34 1.27 9.78 -9.29
N LEU A 35 1.86 9.34 -8.17
CA LEU A 35 2.37 7.98 -8.10
C LEU A 35 1.25 6.96 -8.10
N HIS A 36 0.15 7.25 -7.41
CA HIS A 36 -1.01 6.37 -7.42
C HIS A 36 -1.57 6.23 -8.83
N GLY A 37 -1.73 7.35 -9.52
CA GLY A 37 -2.25 7.33 -10.89
C GLY A 37 -1.29 6.65 -11.84
N ARG A 38 0.03 6.84 -11.64
CA ARG A 38 1.03 6.17 -12.44
C ARG A 38 0.97 4.67 -12.28
N ALA A 39 0.81 4.20 -11.04
CA ALA A 39 0.72 2.77 -10.78
C ALA A 39 -0.52 2.18 -11.42
N GLN A 40 -1.65 2.87 -11.34
CA GLN A 40 -2.87 2.39 -11.98
C GLN A 40 -2.71 2.32 -13.49
N LYS A 41 -2.08 3.31 -14.08
CA LYS A 41 -1.83 3.31 -15.52
C LYS A 41 -0.93 2.16 -15.94
N GLU A 42 0.08 1.86 -15.14
CA GLU A 42 0.97 0.74 -15.45
C GLU A 42 0.21 -0.57 -15.47
N ILE A 43 -0.70 -0.76 -14.51
CA ILE A 43 -1.50 -1.98 -14.47
C ILE A 43 -2.42 -2.07 -15.67
N GLU A 44 -3.12 -0.98 -15.99
CA GLU A 44 -4.05 -0.96 -17.11
C GLU A 44 -3.33 -1.15 -18.43
N GLN A 45 -2.20 -0.49 -18.62
CA GLN A 45 -1.44 -0.61 -19.86
C GLN A 45 -0.90 -2.01 -20.03
N ALA A 46 -0.44 -2.63 -18.92
CA ALA A 46 0.06 -4.00 -18.99
C ALA A 46 -1.05 -4.97 -19.40
N GLN A 47 -2.29 -4.72 -18.94
CA GLN A 47 -3.42 -5.56 -19.32
C GLN A 47 -3.72 -5.44 -20.82
N VAL A 48 -3.71 -4.21 -21.33
CA VAL A 48 -3.94 -3.98 -22.75
C VAL A 48 -2.84 -4.62 -23.58
N ASP A 49 -1.58 -4.40 -23.19
CA ASP A 49 -0.45 -4.96 -23.93
C ASP A 49 -0.44 -6.47 -23.89
N ALA A 50 -0.86 -7.06 -22.77
CA ALA A 50 -0.90 -8.52 -22.63
C ALA A 50 -1.90 -9.14 -23.59
N LEU A 51 -3.00 -8.45 -23.89
CA LEU A 51 -3.99 -8.98 -24.82
C LEU A 51 -3.45 -9.05 -26.24
N GLU A 52 -2.42 -8.24 -26.54
CA GLU A 52 -1.82 -8.21 -27.87
C GLU A 52 -0.63 -9.16 -28.00
N CYS A 53 -0.21 -9.78 -26.89
CA CYS A 53 0.93 -10.69 -26.92
C CYS A 53 0.50 -12.07 -27.36
N SER A 54 1.32 -12.68 -28.24
CA SER A 54 1.07 -14.06 -28.65
C SER A 54 1.78 -14.99 -27.68
N ALA A 55 1.01 -15.74 -26.90
CA ALA A 55 1.58 -16.70 -25.96
C ALA A 55 2.15 -17.92 -26.67
N TRP A 56 1.89 -18.05 -27.98
CA TRP A 56 2.36 -19.20 -28.76
C TRP A 56 3.80 -19.07 -29.21
N THR A 57 4.34 -17.83 -29.24
CA THR A 57 5.73 -17.61 -29.62
C THR A 57 6.58 -17.39 -28.39
N TRP A 58 7.88 -17.71 -28.53
CA TRP A 58 8.82 -17.50 -27.45
C TRP A 58 8.92 -16.02 -27.06
N PHE A 59 8.95 -15.15 -28.07
CA PHE A 59 9.06 -13.70 -27.83
C PHE A 59 7.80 -13.17 -27.15
N GLY A 60 6.63 -13.61 -27.59
CA GLY A 60 5.38 -13.17 -26.99
C GLY A 60 5.26 -13.58 -25.55
N ARG A 61 5.68 -14.82 -25.26
CA ARG A 61 5.66 -15.34 -23.89
C ARG A 61 6.60 -14.54 -22.98
N ARG A 62 7.78 -14.25 -23.49
CA ARG A 62 8.76 -13.48 -22.73
C ARG A 62 8.28 -12.07 -22.46
N LYS A 63 7.66 -11.44 -23.46
CA LYS A 63 7.09 -10.10 -23.30
C LYS A 63 5.97 -10.11 -22.29
N LEU A 64 5.13 -11.14 -22.33
CA LEU A 64 4.02 -11.26 -21.38
C LEU A 64 4.54 -11.35 -19.95
N LEU A 65 5.59 -12.15 -19.73
CA LEU A 65 6.18 -12.27 -18.40
C LEU A 65 6.71 -10.94 -17.89
N LYS A 66 7.35 -10.15 -18.76
CA LYS A 66 7.83 -8.83 -18.36
C LYS A 66 6.70 -7.91 -17.99
N LEU A 67 5.62 -7.94 -18.76
CA LEU A 67 4.45 -7.10 -18.47
C LEU A 67 3.81 -7.49 -17.16
N GLN A 68 3.70 -8.80 -16.89
CA GLN A 68 3.14 -9.28 -15.64
C GLN A 68 4.01 -8.88 -14.46
N HIS A 69 5.32 -8.92 -14.62
CA HIS A 69 6.23 -8.52 -13.56
C HIS A 69 6.07 -7.03 -13.25
N LYS A 70 6.02 -6.19 -14.30
CA LYS A 70 5.88 -4.76 -14.13
C LYS A 70 4.55 -4.40 -13.47
N ALA A 71 3.47 -5.03 -13.93
CA ALA A 71 2.16 -4.80 -13.32
C ALA A 71 2.12 -5.30 -11.88
N GLY A 72 2.85 -6.38 -11.59
CA GLY A 72 2.93 -6.90 -10.22
C GLY A 72 3.57 -5.92 -9.26
N ILE A 73 4.61 -5.22 -9.71
CA ILE A 73 5.25 -4.21 -8.88
C ILE A 73 4.28 -3.07 -8.59
N ALA A 74 3.56 -2.61 -9.61
CA ALA A 74 2.59 -1.53 -9.45
C ALA A 74 1.46 -1.94 -8.50
N ARG A 75 0.96 -3.18 -8.64
CA ARG A 75 -0.07 -3.68 -7.73
C ARG A 75 0.43 -3.76 -6.30
N SER A 76 1.67 -4.20 -6.12
CA SER A 76 2.25 -4.28 -4.79
C SER A 76 2.35 -2.90 -4.15
N PHE A 77 2.75 -1.90 -4.92
CA PHE A 77 2.83 -0.54 -4.42
C PHE A 77 1.47 -0.07 -3.89
N LEU A 78 0.42 -0.25 -4.69
CA LEU A 78 -0.93 0.16 -4.27
C LEU A 78 -1.40 -0.65 -3.06
N LYS A 79 -1.11 -1.94 -3.06
CA LYS A 79 -1.50 -2.81 -1.96
C LYS A 79 -0.82 -2.40 -0.66
N TRP A 80 0.47 -2.07 -0.72
CA TRP A 80 1.21 -1.68 0.48
C TRP A 80 0.62 -0.42 1.11
N ILE A 81 0.21 0.54 0.28
CA ILE A 81 -0.40 1.76 0.80
C ILE A 81 -1.73 1.46 1.48
N VAL A 82 -2.57 0.67 0.82
CA VAL A 82 -3.86 0.29 1.40
C VAL A 82 -3.66 -0.46 2.71
N GLU A 83 -2.70 -1.39 2.73
CA GLU A 83 -2.42 -2.15 3.93
C GLU A 83 -1.95 -1.26 5.07
N ALA A 84 -1.12 -0.27 4.76
CA ALA A 84 -0.66 0.66 5.80
C ALA A 84 -1.83 1.44 6.40
N ILE A 85 -2.76 1.89 5.56
CA ILE A 85 -3.92 2.63 6.03
C ILE A 85 -4.83 1.74 6.87
N GLN A 86 -5.11 0.54 6.39
CA GLN A 86 -5.99 -0.38 7.11
C GLN A 86 -5.38 -0.84 8.42
N ASP A 87 -4.09 -1.14 8.40
CA ASP A 87 -3.38 -1.54 9.61
C ASP A 87 -3.38 -0.39 10.62
N GLY A 88 -3.24 0.83 10.14
CA GLY A 88 -3.26 1.99 11.01
C GLY A 88 -4.60 2.20 11.67
N GLU A 89 -5.69 1.98 10.91
CA GLU A 89 -7.03 2.11 11.46
C GLU A 89 -7.29 1.04 12.52
N PHE A 90 -6.85 -0.18 12.24
CA PHE A 90 -6.98 -1.26 13.21
C PHE A 90 -6.20 -0.97 14.47
N ALA A 91 -4.96 -0.50 14.30
CA ALA A 91 -4.11 -0.17 15.45
C ALA A 91 -4.70 0.96 16.26
N TYR A 92 -5.30 1.95 15.61
CA TYR A 92 -5.93 3.06 16.31
C TYR A 92 -7.09 2.57 17.17
N GLN A 93 -7.92 1.68 16.62
CA GLN A 93 -9.03 1.14 17.38
C GLN A 93 -8.55 0.32 18.56
N GLU A 94 -7.53 -0.51 18.36
CA GLU A 94 -6.98 -1.27 19.47
C GLU A 94 -6.38 -0.37 20.52
N LEU A 95 -5.71 0.69 20.11
CA LEU A 95 -5.12 1.64 21.03
C LEU A 95 -6.19 2.30 21.88
N SER A 96 -7.31 2.70 21.25
CA SER A 96 -8.41 3.31 21.97
C SER A 96 -8.98 2.37 23.04
N GLU A 97 -9.18 1.11 22.66
CA GLU A 97 -9.70 0.13 23.60
C GLU A 97 -8.71 -0.17 24.71
N TYR A 98 -7.44 -0.25 24.35
CA TYR A 98 -6.40 -0.52 25.31
C TYR A 98 -6.34 0.60 26.37
N ARG A 99 -6.45 1.85 25.94
CA ARG A 99 -6.44 2.98 26.85
C ARG A 99 -7.70 3.04 27.71
N LYS A 100 -8.83 2.61 27.17
CA LYS A 100 -10.06 2.55 27.95
C LYS A 100 -9.95 1.56 29.09
N GLU A 101 -9.32 0.42 28.83
CA GLU A 101 -9.14 -0.59 29.86
C GLU A 101 -8.23 -0.10 30.97
N GLU A 102 -7.32 0.82 30.64
CA GLU A 102 -6.40 1.37 31.61
C GLU A 102 -7.08 2.36 32.57
N THR A 103 -8.18 2.95 32.16
CA THR A 103 -8.89 3.87 33.03
C THR A 103 -10.00 3.16 33.77
#